data_96de41ee191279bf24f1fd7639e5fee7
#
_entry.id   96de41ee191279bf24f1fd7639e5fee7
#
_cell.length_a   1.000
_cell.length_b   1.000
_cell.length_c   1.000
_cell.angle_alpha   90.00
_cell.angle_beta   90.00
_cell.angle_gamma   90.00
#
_symmetry.space_group_name_H-M   'P 1'
#
loop_
_entity.id
_entity.type
_entity.pdbx_description
1 polymer ?
#
loop_
_entity_poly.entity_id
_entity_poly.type
_entity_poly.pdbx_seq_one_letter_code
_entity_poly.pdbx_strand_id
1 'polypeptide(L)'
;MSDTKKPGVIVIEGHVQGLANTRLLGRAGIPVIVVDKDNCLARYSKYCKKYFRCPDYQTDEFADYLIRLHKAEGLQDWLLLPSNDHAVYTIAKHKARLAKCYQVITEDIEVVERIYNKRKLLKLALRVGIPIPSTYFPLEVNTEKVDLRYPVLIKGNNGLSFYKRWHHKAIAAESDSELRGLLRNQLAGVKPDEYFIQELIPDKHKTVSVTVFAVKGKVWSHWAGVKLRSHPINFGTATCCQSVYDKEMLELSKTLIHELNYTGVCEIEWLRDPRDNEPKLIEINARTWLWVGLAAKCGVNYPLQIWSYLVKGKLPSDVKYATGKVWLNLYTDLFYSLRLMLKRLVSPSKILASYRGFHEACWDWRDPLPFIMYGALLLSFLKRR
;
A
#
# COMPACT_ATOMS: atom_id res chain seq x y z
N MET A 1 20.08 -30.19 22.45
CA MET A 1 19.03 -29.54 21.60
C MET A 1 19.70 -28.35 20.95
N SER A 2 19.96 -28.40 19.64
CA SER A 2 20.59 -27.30 18.91
C SER A 2 19.69 -26.07 19.02
N ASP A 3 20.25 -24.97 19.45
CA ASP A 3 19.62 -23.65 19.52
C ASP A 3 19.41 -23.20 18.05
N THR A 4 18.37 -23.74 17.39
CA THR A 4 18.03 -23.38 16.01
C THR A 4 17.56 -21.92 16.06
N LYS A 5 18.46 -21.01 15.73
CA LYS A 5 18.14 -19.57 15.60
C LYS A 5 16.88 -19.44 14.75
N LYS A 6 15.83 -18.86 15.33
CA LYS A 6 14.58 -18.56 14.62
C LYS A 6 14.88 -17.80 13.33
N PRO A 7 14.34 -18.23 12.18
CA PRO A 7 14.48 -17.46 10.96
C PRO A 7 14.03 -16.01 11.16
N GLY A 8 14.82 -15.07 10.68
CA GLY A 8 14.52 -13.65 10.77
C GLY A 8 13.70 -13.15 9.56
N VAL A 9 13.56 -11.84 9.49
CA VAL A 9 12.85 -11.17 8.41
C VAL A 9 13.71 -10.08 7.79
N ILE A 10 13.74 -10.04 6.47
CA ILE A 10 14.30 -8.95 5.69
C ILE A 10 13.14 -8.02 5.31
N VAL A 11 13.06 -6.87 5.97
CA VAL A 11 12.11 -5.80 5.62
C VAL A 11 12.74 -5.00 4.48
N ILE A 12 12.04 -4.99 3.34
CA ILE A 12 12.48 -4.30 2.13
C ILE A 12 11.73 -2.99 2.01
N GLU A 13 12.46 -1.87 1.98
CA GLU A 13 12.03 -0.49 2.16
C GLU A 13 11.63 -0.18 3.61
N GLY A 14 12.48 0.63 4.26
CA GLY A 14 12.39 0.97 5.67
C GLY A 14 11.68 2.30 5.98
N HIS A 15 10.75 2.76 5.14
CA HIS A 15 9.95 3.96 5.39
C HIS A 15 8.99 3.73 6.59
N VAL A 16 7.95 4.53 6.76
CA VAL A 16 7.00 4.46 7.90
C VAL A 16 6.40 3.06 8.08
N GLN A 17 5.97 2.42 6.99
CA GLN A 17 5.44 1.05 7.04
C GLN A 17 6.52 0.01 7.34
N GLY A 18 7.71 0.15 6.75
CA GLY A 18 8.84 -0.72 7.05
C GLY A 18 9.33 -0.59 8.49
N LEU A 19 9.30 0.64 9.06
CA LEU A 19 9.54 0.87 10.48
C LEU A 19 8.50 0.14 11.36
N ALA A 20 7.22 0.23 11.01
CA ALA A 20 6.16 -0.48 11.73
C ALA A 20 6.39 -2.01 11.67
N ASN A 21 6.68 -2.57 10.49
CA ASN A 21 7.00 -3.99 10.32
C ASN A 21 8.21 -4.40 11.18
N THR A 22 9.29 -3.62 11.15
CA THR A 22 10.52 -3.85 11.93
C THR A 22 10.24 -3.89 13.44
N ARG A 23 9.47 -2.92 13.94
CA ARG A 23 9.11 -2.86 15.36
C ARG A 23 8.21 -4.01 15.80
N LEU A 24 7.21 -4.36 15.00
CA LEU A 24 6.25 -5.41 15.33
C LEU A 24 6.93 -6.78 15.42
N LEU A 25 7.81 -7.08 14.48
CA LEU A 25 8.61 -8.31 14.47
C LEU A 25 9.66 -8.32 15.58
N GLY A 26 10.41 -7.23 15.71
CA GLY A 26 11.47 -7.13 16.73
C GLY A 26 10.95 -7.23 18.16
N ARG A 27 9.77 -6.69 18.46
CA ARG A 27 9.09 -6.86 19.76
C ARG A 27 8.66 -8.30 20.05
N ALA A 28 8.40 -9.07 18.99
CA ALA A 28 8.13 -10.50 19.11
C ALA A 28 9.39 -11.36 19.22
N GLY A 29 10.58 -10.72 19.33
CA GLY A 29 11.86 -11.40 19.42
C GLY A 29 12.34 -12.02 18.10
N ILE A 30 11.80 -11.58 16.97
CA ILE A 30 12.19 -12.03 15.64
C ILE A 30 13.32 -11.12 15.13
N PRO A 31 14.46 -11.66 14.69
CA PRO A 31 15.55 -10.88 14.13
C PRO A 31 15.12 -10.15 12.86
N VAL A 32 15.43 -8.86 12.73
CA VAL A 32 15.08 -8.07 11.56
C VAL A 32 16.33 -7.43 10.92
N ILE A 33 16.47 -7.60 9.62
CA ILE A 33 17.39 -6.86 8.77
C ILE A 33 16.55 -5.94 7.88
N VAL A 34 17.03 -4.71 7.67
CA VAL A 34 16.39 -3.75 6.78
C VAL A 34 17.24 -3.58 5.54
N VAL A 35 16.60 -3.67 4.38
CA VAL A 35 17.22 -3.45 3.07
C VAL A 35 16.50 -2.29 2.38
N ASP A 36 17.23 -1.25 1.99
CA ASP A 36 16.64 -0.09 1.31
C ASP A 36 17.64 0.49 0.30
N LYS A 37 17.14 1.07 -0.78
CA LYS A 37 17.96 1.78 -1.76
C LYS A 37 18.45 3.13 -1.24
N ASP A 38 17.72 3.71 -0.31
CA ASP A 38 17.99 5.02 0.30
C ASP A 38 18.10 4.91 1.83
N ASN A 39 18.57 5.97 2.46
CA ASN A 39 18.54 6.08 3.91
C ASN A 39 17.09 6.13 4.41
N CYS A 40 16.74 5.32 5.36
CA CYS A 40 15.36 5.09 5.78
C CYS A 40 15.16 5.12 7.30
N LEU A 41 13.90 5.23 7.74
CA LEU A 41 13.54 5.33 9.16
C LEU A 41 13.85 4.06 9.95
N ALA A 42 13.54 2.90 9.39
CA ALA A 42 13.70 1.62 10.07
C ALA A 42 15.16 1.29 10.41
N ARG A 43 16.12 1.86 9.67
CA ARG A 43 17.56 1.74 9.97
C ARG A 43 17.90 2.20 11.40
N TYR A 44 17.22 3.22 11.90
CA TYR A 44 17.48 3.83 13.20
C TYR A 44 16.73 3.15 14.35
N SER A 45 15.89 2.16 14.04
CA SER A 45 15.18 1.40 15.07
C SER A 45 16.14 0.47 15.82
N LYS A 46 16.02 0.41 17.13
CA LYS A 46 16.77 -0.56 17.94
C LYS A 46 16.45 -2.02 17.60
N TYR A 47 15.36 -2.26 16.91
CA TYR A 47 14.94 -3.59 16.43
C TYR A 47 15.54 -3.95 15.08
N CYS A 48 16.17 -3.01 14.36
CA CYS A 48 16.94 -3.26 13.15
C CYS A 48 18.34 -3.75 13.56
N LYS A 49 18.62 -5.05 13.34
CA LYS A 49 19.93 -5.62 13.68
C LYS A 49 21.03 -5.19 12.72
N LYS A 50 20.70 -5.13 11.42
CA LYS A 50 21.59 -4.68 10.35
C LYS A 50 20.79 -3.94 9.30
N TYR A 51 21.41 -2.97 8.67
CA TYR A 51 20.89 -2.24 7.53
C TYR A 51 21.84 -2.42 6.35
N PHE A 52 21.27 -2.68 5.18
CA PHE A 52 22.03 -2.79 3.94
C PHE A 52 21.40 -1.91 2.86
N ARG A 53 22.29 -1.21 2.12
CA ARG A 53 21.85 -0.48 0.95
C ARG A 53 21.77 -1.43 -0.24
N CYS A 54 20.71 -1.33 -1.04
CA CYS A 54 20.49 -2.19 -2.20
C CYS A 54 20.37 -1.39 -3.50
N PRO A 55 20.44 -2.06 -4.66
CA PRO A 55 20.07 -1.50 -5.96
C PRO A 55 18.60 -1.09 -6.03
N ASP A 56 18.23 -0.44 -7.14
CA ASP A 56 16.83 -0.08 -7.39
C ASP A 56 15.95 -1.34 -7.47
N TYR A 57 14.84 -1.33 -6.73
CA TYR A 57 13.88 -2.44 -6.66
C TYR A 57 13.28 -2.83 -8.02
N GLN A 58 13.32 -1.93 -9.02
CA GLN A 58 12.76 -2.14 -10.35
C GLN A 58 13.65 -2.97 -11.28
N THR A 59 14.90 -3.22 -10.88
CA THR A 59 15.91 -3.90 -11.71
C THR A 59 16.07 -5.36 -11.29
N ASP A 60 16.45 -6.20 -12.23
CA ASP A 60 16.78 -7.61 -11.96
C ASP A 60 18.01 -7.74 -11.03
N GLU A 61 18.87 -6.71 -11.02
CA GLU A 61 20.01 -6.63 -10.10
C GLU A 61 19.60 -6.70 -8.64
N PHE A 62 18.40 -6.21 -8.29
CA PHE A 62 17.86 -6.32 -6.93
C PHE A 62 17.67 -7.77 -6.50
N ALA A 63 17.18 -8.64 -7.37
CA ALA A 63 17.03 -10.06 -7.06
C ALA A 63 18.40 -10.74 -6.91
N ASP A 64 19.36 -10.42 -7.78
CA ASP A 64 20.73 -10.92 -7.68
C ASP A 64 21.43 -10.43 -6.40
N TYR A 65 21.18 -9.19 -6.01
CA TYR A 65 21.65 -8.63 -4.75
C TYR A 65 21.13 -9.42 -3.54
N LEU A 66 19.83 -9.73 -3.48
CA LEU A 66 19.25 -10.53 -2.40
C LEU A 66 19.91 -11.92 -2.31
N ILE A 67 20.20 -12.57 -3.45
CA ILE A 67 20.87 -13.87 -3.47
C ILE A 67 22.32 -13.75 -2.95
N ARG A 68 23.05 -12.68 -3.32
CA ARG A 68 24.39 -12.41 -2.76
C ARG A 68 24.34 -12.13 -1.26
N LEU A 69 23.37 -11.33 -0.82
CA LEU A 69 23.18 -11.00 0.61
C LEU A 69 22.88 -12.27 1.45
N HIS A 70 22.07 -13.17 0.93
CA HIS A 70 21.81 -14.46 1.56
C HIS A 70 23.10 -15.22 1.87
N LYS A 71 23.99 -15.34 0.87
CA LYS A 71 25.27 -16.06 1.02
C LYS A 71 26.22 -15.34 1.98
N ALA A 72 26.33 -14.01 1.88
CA ALA A 72 27.24 -13.21 2.67
C ALA A 72 26.87 -13.18 4.17
N GLU A 73 25.58 -13.18 4.50
CA GLU A 73 25.08 -13.02 5.87
C GLU A 73 24.53 -14.32 6.48
N GLY A 74 24.51 -15.43 5.74
CA GLY A 74 23.97 -16.72 6.21
C GLY A 74 22.47 -16.66 6.53
N LEU A 75 21.66 -16.11 5.61
CA LEU A 75 20.25 -15.82 5.82
C LEU A 75 19.33 -16.95 5.30
N GLN A 76 19.72 -18.20 5.48
CA GLN A 76 18.90 -19.33 5.04
C GLN A 76 17.54 -19.31 5.73
N ASP A 77 16.48 -19.48 4.93
CA ASP A 77 15.08 -19.53 5.37
C ASP A 77 14.55 -18.24 6.01
N TRP A 78 15.27 -17.13 5.88
CA TRP A 78 14.75 -15.83 6.28
C TRP A 78 13.58 -15.40 5.38
N LEU A 79 12.63 -14.68 5.95
CA LEU A 79 11.46 -14.19 5.24
C LEU A 79 11.78 -12.89 4.48
N LEU A 80 11.36 -12.78 3.23
CA LEU A 80 11.31 -11.52 2.48
C LEU A 80 9.97 -10.82 2.73
N LEU A 81 10.00 -9.60 3.28
CA LEU A 81 8.80 -8.79 3.54
C LEU A 81 8.90 -7.45 2.81
N PRO A 82 8.41 -7.36 1.56
CA PRO A 82 8.40 -6.11 0.80
C PRO A 82 7.36 -5.14 1.35
N SER A 83 7.74 -3.85 1.35
CA SER A 83 6.91 -2.72 1.78
C SER A 83 6.58 -1.76 0.64
N ASN A 84 6.95 -2.08 -0.61
CA ASN A 84 6.59 -1.30 -1.80
C ASN A 84 6.28 -2.20 -3.00
N ASP A 85 5.58 -1.64 -3.96
CA ASP A 85 5.04 -2.36 -5.11
C ASP A 85 6.13 -2.80 -6.10
N HIS A 86 7.20 -2.01 -6.27
CA HIS A 86 8.32 -2.37 -7.14
C HIS A 86 9.05 -3.62 -6.63
N ALA A 87 9.33 -3.66 -5.32
CA ALA A 87 9.96 -4.81 -4.70
C ALA A 87 9.06 -6.06 -4.80
N VAL A 88 7.74 -5.91 -4.59
CA VAL A 88 6.78 -7.02 -4.80
C VAL A 88 6.87 -7.56 -6.21
N TYR A 89 6.84 -6.67 -7.22
CA TYR A 89 6.88 -7.09 -8.62
C TYR A 89 8.17 -7.83 -8.96
N THR A 90 9.33 -7.30 -8.55
CA THR A 90 10.63 -7.93 -8.81
C THR A 90 10.79 -9.26 -8.07
N ILE A 91 10.32 -9.33 -6.81
CA ILE A 91 10.34 -10.59 -6.05
C ILE A 91 9.43 -11.63 -6.73
N ALA A 92 8.23 -11.27 -7.18
CA ALA A 92 7.33 -12.15 -7.91
C ALA A 92 7.97 -12.68 -9.21
N LYS A 93 8.59 -11.79 -10.00
CA LYS A 93 9.29 -12.13 -11.25
C LYS A 93 10.42 -13.14 -11.03
N HIS A 94 11.12 -13.05 -9.90
CA HIS A 94 12.25 -13.91 -9.57
C HIS A 94 11.96 -14.92 -8.46
N LYS A 95 10.68 -15.17 -8.14
CA LYS A 95 10.25 -15.98 -7.00
C LYS A 95 10.90 -17.37 -6.98
N ALA A 96 10.95 -18.09 -8.10
CA ALA A 96 11.54 -19.41 -8.17
C ALA A 96 13.04 -19.44 -7.79
N ARG A 97 13.79 -18.37 -8.07
CA ARG A 97 15.20 -18.23 -7.68
C ARG A 97 15.34 -17.87 -6.20
N LEU A 98 14.54 -16.90 -5.74
CA LEU A 98 14.57 -16.41 -4.38
C LEU A 98 14.07 -17.44 -3.36
N ALA A 99 13.09 -18.26 -3.72
CA ALA A 99 12.55 -19.31 -2.86
C ALA A 99 13.56 -20.44 -2.54
N LYS A 100 14.66 -20.53 -3.28
CA LYS A 100 15.78 -21.44 -2.93
C LYS A 100 16.59 -20.96 -1.72
N CYS A 101 16.47 -19.67 -1.37
CA CYS A 101 17.24 -19.00 -0.32
C CYS A 101 16.36 -18.51 0.83
N TYR A 102 15.13 -18.12 0.53
CA TYR A 102 14.24 -17.36 1.40
C TYR A 102 12.84 -17.96 1.46
N GLN A 103 12.13 -17.67 2.53
CA GLN A 103 10.68 -17.80 2.59
C GLN A 103 10.04 -16.60 1.88
N VAL A 104 9.26 -16.86 0.83
CA VAL A 104 8.66 -15.80 -0.02
C VAL A 104 7.14 -15.88 0.06
N ILE A 105 6.51 -14.87 0.71
CA ILE A 105 5.04 -14.76 0.80
C ILE A 105 4.43 -14.10 -0.44
N THR A 106 5.24 -13.35 -1.21
CA THR A 106 4.78 -12.68 -2.43
C THR A 106 4.22 -13.71 -3.41
N GLU A 107 3.07 -13.40 -3.99
CA GLU A 107 2.41 -14.26 -4.99
C GLU A 107 3.24 -14.45 -6.26
N ASP A 108 2.83 -15.40 -7.09
CA ASP A 108 3.41 -15.62 -8.40
C ASP A 108 3.14 -14.44 -9.32
N ILE A 109 4.01 -14.26 -10.30
CA ILE A 109 3.98 -13.04 -11.15
C ILE A 109 2.64 -12.88 -11.89
N GLU A 110 1.97 -13.97 -12.26
CA GLU A 110 0.68 -13.95 -12.93
C GLU A 110 -0.42 -13.35 -12.04
N VAL A 111 -0.42 -13.63 -10.75
CA VAL A 111 -1.36 -13.04 -9.78
C VAL A 111 -1.01 -11.58 -9.52
N VAL A 112 0.29 -11.28 -9.32
CA VAL A 112 0.77 -9.92 -9.10
C VAL A 112 0.43 -9.02 -10.30
N GLU A 113 0.60 -9.50 -11.53
CA GLU A 113 0.23 -8.75 -12.73
C GLU A 113 -1.27 -8.49 -12.85
N ARG A 114 -2.14 -9.44 -12.43
CA ARG A 114 -3.59 -9.20 -12.39
C ARG A 114 -3.95 -8.07 -11.44
N ILE A 115 -3.20 -7.90 -10.36
CA ILE A 115 -3.39 -6.84 -9.35
C ILE A 115 -2.82 -5.51 -9.86
N TYR A 116 -1.59 -5.49 -10.38
CA TYR A 116 -0.91 -4.25 -10.76
C TYR A 116 -1.37 -3.68 -12.09
N ASN A 117 -1.83 -4.50 -13.01
CA ASN A 117 -2.48 -4.02 -14.22
C ASN A 117 -3.93 -3.66 -13.91
N LYS A 118 -4.21 -2.35 -13.74
CA LYS A 118 -5.53 -1.85 -13.33
C LYS A 118 -6.64 -2.28 -14.29
N ARG A 119 -6.38 -2.37 -15.60
CA ARG A 119 -7.35 -2.90 -16.57
C ARG A 119 -7.70 -4.36 -16.26
N LYS A 120 -6.70 -5.21 -15.99
CA LYS A 120 -6.93 -6.62 -15.64
C LYS A 120 -7.72 -6.73 -14.34
N LEU A 121 -7.36 -5.95 -13.32
CA LEU A 121 -8.03 -5.93 -12.02
C LEU A 121 -9.49 -5.46 -12.12
N LEU A 122 -9.75 -4.32 -12.78
CA LEU A 122 -11.09 -3.77 -12.90
C LEU A 122 -12.01 -4.67 -13.74
N LYS A 123 -11.48 -5.30 -14.81
CA LYS A 123 -12.25 -6.30 -15.59
C LYS A 123 -12.55 -7.56 -14.76
N LEU A 124 -11.61 -8.00 -13.94
CA LEU A 124 -11.85 -9.10 -13.01
C LEU A 124 -12.99 -8.75 -12.05
N ALA A 125 -12.94 -7.55 -11.44
CA ALA A 125 -13.97 -7.07 -10.53
C ALA A 125 -15.36 -7.08 -11.17
N LEU A 126 -15.51 -6.51 -12.37
CA LEU A 126 -16.78 -6.52 -13.11
C LEU A 126 -17.29 -7.94 -13.39
N ARG A 127 -16.40 -8.86 -13.77
CA ARG A 127 -16.77 -10.27 -14.05
C ARG A 127 -17.39 -10.97 -12.84
N VAL A 128 -16.95 -10.62 -11.63
CA VAL A 128 -17.44 -11.22 -10.39
C VAL A 128 -18.47 -10.35 -9.66
N GLY A 129 -19.07 -9.37 -10.38
CA GLY A 129 -20.13 -8.52 -9.85
C GLY A 129 -19.68 -7.50 -8.81
N ILE A 130 -18.39 -7.16 -8.77
CA ILE A 130 -17.85 -6.12 -7.87
C ILE A 130 -17.97 -4.76 -8.53
N PRO A 131 -18.65 -3.79 -7.89
CA PRO A 131 -18.79 -2.44 -8.45
C PRO A 131 -17.45 -1.71 -8.55
N ILE A 132 -17.27 -1.00 -9.65
CA ILE A 132 -16.14 -0.11 -9.89
C ILE A 132 -16.65 1.26 -10.34
N PRO A 133 -15.87 2.33 -10.25
CA PRO A 133 -16.21 3.60 -10.91
C PRO A 133 -16.36 3.39 -12.41
N SER A 134 -17.27 4.11 -13.08
CA SER A 134 -17.46 4.01 -14.54
C SER A 134 -16.11 4.17 -15.25
N THR A 135 -15.69 3.14 -15.95
CA THR A 135 -14.34 3.03 -16.50
C THR A 135 -14.40 2.70 -17.99
N TYR A 136 -13.64 3.44 -18.80
CA TYR A 136 -13.59 3.34 -20.23
C TYR A 136 -12.17 3.01 -20.68
N PHE A 137 -12.04 1.92 -21.42
CA PHE A 137 -10.77 1.49 -21.99
C PHE A 137 -10.70 1.92 -23.45
N PRO A 138 -9.84 2.87 -23.86
CA PRO A 138 -9.83 3.43 -25.20
C PRO A 138 -9.60 2.41 -26.31
N LEU A 139 -8.98 1.28 -25.99
CA LEU A 139 -8.79 0.18 -26.93
C LEU A 139 -10.11 -0.55 -27.29
N GLU A 140 -11.13 -0.47 -26.44
CA GLU A 140 -12.37 -1.24 -26.55
C GLU A 140 -13.57 -0.36 -26.89
N VAL A 141 -13.49 0.91 -26.55
CA VAL A 141 -14.58 1.86 -26.69
C VAL A 141 -14.06 3.12 -27.36
N ASN A 142 -14.75 3.53 -28.44
CA ASN A 142 -14.49 4.85 -29.01
C ASN A 142 -14.99 5.92 -28.03
N THR A 143 -14.05 6.54 -27.29
CA THR A 143 -14.35 7.54 -26.25
C THR A 143 -15.05 8.79 -26.79
N GLU A 144 -15.02 9.02 -28.11
CA GLU A 144 -15.74 10.12 -28.76
C GLU A 144 -17.26 9.90 -28.83
N LYS A 145 -17.69 8.63 -28.68
CA LYS A 145 -19.11 8.22 -28.76
C LYS A 145 -19.73 7.86 -27.42
N VAL A 146 -18.95 8.00 -26.32
CA VAL A 146 -19.41 7.66 -24.98
C VAL A 146 -19.83 8.92 -24.25
N ASP A 147 -21.00 8.90 -23.64
CA ASP A 147 -21.45 9.95 -22.71
C ASP A 147 -20.68 9.79 -21.39
N LEU A 148 -19.63 10.59 -21.23
CA LEU A 148 -18.77 10.60 -20.05
C LEU A 148 -19.36 11.50 -18.97
N ARG A 149 -19.47 10.99 -17.75
CA ARG A 149 -19.84 11.80 -16.60
C ARG A 149 -18.60 12.52 -16.07
N TYR A 150 -18.50 13.80 -16.34
CA TYR A 150 -17.40 14.65 -15.87
C TYR A 150 -17.57 15.05 -14.39
N PRO A 151 -16.44 15.30 -13.65
CA PRO A 151 -15.06 15.18 -14.12
C PRO A 151 -14.61 13.73 -14.28
N VAL A 152 -13.64 13.50 -15.16
CA VAL A 152 -13.02 12.20 -15.38
C VAL A 152 -11.52 12.23 -15.06
N LEU A 153 -10.95 11.05 -14.85
CA LEU A 153 -9.53 10.84 -14.60
C LEU A 153 -8.91 10.00 -15.70
N ILE A 154 -7.80 10.44 -16.25
CA ILE A 154 -6.93 9.61 -17.07
C ILE A 154 -5.93 8.94 -16.14
N LYS A 155 -5.88 7.62 -16.14
CA LYS A 155 -4.99 6.79 -15.29
C LYS A 155 -4.22 5.79 -16.13
N GLY A 156 -2.98 5.48 -15.73
CA GLY A 156 -2.22 4.42 -16.38
C GLY A 156 -2.69 3.03 -15.98
N ASN A 157 -2.72 2.10 -16.93
CA ASN A 157 -2.94 0.68 -16.65
C ASN A 157 -1.88 0.12 -15.71
N ASN A 158 -0.63 0.60 -15.84
CA ASN A 158 0.41 0.44 -14.84
C ASN A 158 0.67 1.80 -14.17
N GLY A 159 0.24 1.94 -12.91
CA GLY A 159 0.34 3.20 -12.17
C GLY A 159 1.77 3.69 -11.95
N LEU A 160 2.73 2.75 -11.83
CA LEU A 160 4.14 3.08 -11.62
C LEU A 160 4.77 3.66 -12.89
N SER A 161 4.53 3.06 -14.05
CA SER A 161 5.01 3.55 -15.35
C SER A 161 4.36 4.89 -15.70
N PHE A 162 3.09 5.05 -15.40
CA PHE A 162 2.36 6.30 -15.61
C PHE A 162 2.95 7.43 -14.76
N TYR A 163 3.16 7.19 -13.45
CA TYR A 163 3.76 8.17 -12.57
C TYR A 163 5.19 8.57 -12.99
N LYS A 164 5.99 7.62 -13.44
CA LYS A 164 7.36 7.87 -13.94
C LYS A 164 7.36 8.84 -15.13
N ARG A 165 6.35 8.75 -16.00
CA ARG A 165 6.25 9.58 -17.22
C ARG A 165 5.66 10.95 -16.96
N TRP A 166 4.61 11.05 -16.12
CA TRP A 166 3.85 12.30 -15.93
C TRP A 166 4.00 12.93 -14.55
N HIS A 167 4.67 12.28 -13.60
CA HIS A 167 4.80 12.70 -12.20
C HIS A 167 3.46 12.90 -11.46
N HIS A 168 2.38 12.37 -12.04
CA HIS A 168 1.03 12.33 -11.49
C HIS A 168 0.48 10.91 -11.47
N LYS A 169 -0.33 10.60 -10.45
CA LYS A 169 -1.03 9.29 -10.37
C LYS A 169 -2.24 9.23 -11.30
N ALA A 170 -2.81 10.40 -11.61
CA ALA A 170 -3.93 10.58 -12.51
C ALA A 170 -3.93 12.04 -13.03
N ILE A 171 -4.51 12.25 -14.19
CA ILE A 171 -4.73 13.58 -14.79
C ILE A 171 -6.24 13.77 -14.86
N ALA A 172 -6.76 14.84 -14.27
CA ALA A 172 -8.19 15.15 -14.28
C ALA A 172 -8.58 15.94 -15.54
N ALA A 173 -9.79 15.72 -16.02
CA ALA A 173 -10.43 16.55 -17.04
C ALA A 173 -11.86 16.89 -16.60
N GLU A 174 -12.20 18.18 -16.59
CA GLU A 174 -13.48 18.70 -16.12
C GLU A 174 -14.55 18.72 -17.22
N SER A 175 -14.13 18.56 -18.49
CA SER A 175 -15.01 18.62 -19.67
C SER A 175 -14.48 17.77 -20.83
N ASP A 176 -15.35 17.51 -21.80
CA ASP A 176 -14.99 16.80 -23.04
C ASP A 176 -13.89 17.54 -23.84
N SER A 177 -13.99 18.86 -23.93
CA SER A 177 -13.00 19.68 -24.64
C SER A 177 -11.62 19.58 -23.99
N GLU A 178 -11.56 19.59 -22.65
CA GLU A 178 -10.31 19.42 -21.90
C GLU A 178 -9.75 18.01 -22.05
N LEU A 179 -10.59 16.97 -21.94
CA LEU A 179 -10.18 15.59 -22.15
C LEU A 179 -9.55 15.40 -23.54
N ARG A 180 -10.21 15.90 -24.61
CA ARG A 180 -9.68 15.82 -25.97
C ARG A 180 -8.38 16.58 -26.13
N GLY A 181 -8.25 17.73 -25.46
CA GLY A 181 -7.01 18.51 -25.41
C GLY A 181 -5.87 17.74 -24.79
N LEU A 182 -6.12 17.10 -23.63
CA LEU A 182 -5.14 16.26 -22.92
C LEU A 182 -4.71 15.05 -23.75
N LEU A 183 -5.66 14.36 -24.38
CA LEU A 183 -5.38 13.20 -25.23
C LEU A 183 -4.54 13.58 -26.46
N ARG A 184 -4.81 14.72 -27.07
CA ARG A 184 -4.07 15.19 -28.27
C ARG A 184 -2.68 15.73 -27.94
N ASN A 185 -2.52 16.42 -26.80
CA ASN A 185 -1.29 17.14 -26.48
C ASN A 185 -0.39 16.37 -25.51
N GLN A 186 -0.90 15.99 -24.33
CA GLN A 186 -0.09 15.36 -23.29
C GLN A 186 0.08 13.86 -23.49
N LEU A 187 -0.97 13.18 -24.01
CA LEU A 187 -0.93 11.75 -24.29
C LEU A 187 -0.67 11.43 -25.77
N ALA A 188 -0.25 12.42 -26.56
CA ALA A 188 0.17 12.17 -27.94
C ALA A 188 1.24 11.07 -28.02
N GLY A 189 0.97 10.02 -28.82
CA GLY A 189 1.86 8.86 -28.95
C GLY A 189 1.81 7.84 -27.81
N VAL A 190 0.96 8.02 -26.79
CA VAL A 190 0.66 6.98 -25.81
C VAL A 190 -0.31 5.98 -26.41
N LYS A 191 0.02 4.69 -26.29
CA LYS A 191 -0.84 3.64 -26.83
C LYS A 191 -2.16 3.55 -26.04
N PRO A 192 -3.30 3.27 -26.72
CA PRO A 192 -4.61 3.15 -26.07
C PRO A 192 -4.70 2.06 -24.98
N ASP A 193 -3.79 1.09 -25.00
CA ASP A 193 -3.69 0.03 -24.00
C ASP A 193 -2.86 0.41 -22.76
N GLU A 194 -2.19 1.56 -22.75
CA GLU A 194 -1.37 2.02 -21.62
C GLU A 194 -2.17 2.82 -20.58
N TYR A 195 -3.38 3.31 -20.94
CA TYR A 195 -4.21 4.12 -20.05
C TYR A 195 -5.70 3.74 -20.13
N PHE A 196 -6.46 4.29 -19.20
CA PHE A 196 -7.93 4.24 -19.18
C PHE A 196 -8.49 5.55 -18.65
N ILE A 197 -9.76 5.79 -18.97
CA ILE A 197 -10.52 6.94 -18.48
C ILE A 197 -11.53 6.44 -17.45
N GLN A 198 -11.60 7.09 -16.30
CA GLN A 198 -12.48 6.70 -15.22
C GLN A 198 -13.18 7.93 -14.65
N GLU A 199 -14.47 7.81 -14.33
CA GLU A 199 -15.19 8.88 -13.64
C GLU A 199 -14.50 9.22 -12.30
N LEU A 200 -14.54 10.49 -11.93
CA LEU A 200 -14.15 10.93 -10.60
C LEU A 200 -15.37 10.85 -9.68
N ILE A 201 -15.33 9.92 -8.73
CA ILE A 201 -16.35 9.87 -7.68
C ILE A 201 -16.27 11.13 -6.84
N PRO A 202 -17.38 11.86 -6.57
CA PRO A 202 -17.35 13.09 -5.78
C PRO A 202 -16.72 12.91 -4.40
N ASP A 203 -15.79 13.77 -4.05
CA ASP A 203 -14.90 13.65 -2.86
C ASP A 203 -15.59 13.99 -1.53
N LYS A 204 -16.80 13.51 -1.32
CA LYS A 204 -17.45 13.61 0.01
C LYS A 204 -17.16 12.41 0.89
N HIS A 205 -16.52 11.38 0.36
CA HIS A 205 -16.30 10.11 1.02
C HIS A 205 -14.83 9.76 1.11
N LYS A 206 -14.49 9.19 2.26
CA LYS A 206 -13.13 8.83 2.61
C LYS A 206 -12.83 7.44 2.08
N THR A 207 -11.67 7.25 1.46
CA THR A 207 -11.20 5.92 1.06
C THR A 207 -11.14 5.00 2.27
N VAL A 208 -11.81 3.86 2.18
CA VAL A 208 -11.74 2.76 3.14
C VAL A 208 -10.79 1.71 2.61
N SER A 209 -9.86 1.30 3.44
CA SER A 209 -8.97 0.17 3.15
C SER A 209 -9.47 -1.05 3.93
N VAL A 210 -9.87 -2.09 3.24
CA VAL A 210 -10.04 -3.44 3.80
C VAL A 210 -8.75 -4.19 3.59
N THR A 211 -8.19 -4.71 4.67
CA THR A 211 -6.92 -5.43 4.62
C THR A 211 -7.13 -6.86 5.07
N VAL A 212 -6.46 -7.79 4.42
CA VAL A 212 -6.64 -9.20 4.68
C VAL A 212 -5.31 -9.95 4.72
N PHE A 213 -5.28 -11.02 5.50
CA PHE A 213 -4.34 -12.12 5.30
C PHE A 213 -5.13 -13.30 4.75
N ALA A 214 -4.73 -13.77 3.59
CA ALA A 214 -5.39 -14.88 2.90
C ALA A 214 -4.41 -16.01 2.57
N VAL A 215 -4.94 -17.21 2.41
CA VAL A 215 -4.21 -18.38 1.90
C VAL A 215 -5.10 -19.11 0.91
N LYS A 216 -4.63 -19.25 -0.33
CA LYS A 216 -5.34 -19.91 -1.42
C LYS A 216 -6.78 -19.38 -1.56
N GLY A 217 -6.92 -18.06 -1.64
CA GLY A 217 -8.20 -17.37 -1.81
C GLY A 217 -9.11 -17.33 -0.57
N LYS A 218 -8.75 -17.98 0.54
CA LYS A 218 -9.51 -17.94 1.79
C LYS A 218 -8.93 -16.89 2.74
N VAL A 219 -9.75 -15.93 3.16
CA VAL A 219 -9.38 -14.93 4.17
C VAL A 219 -9.39 -15.55 5.55
N TRP A 220 -8.29 -15.40 6.28
CA TRP A 220 -8.08 -15.92 7.64
C TRP A 220 -8.07 -14.83 8.71
N SER A 221 -7.66 -13.64 8.37
CA SER A 221 -7.82 -12.47 9.23
C SER A 221 -8.06 -11.22 8.40
N HIS A 222 -8.76 -10.26 8.99
CA HIS A 222 -9.08 -9.00 8.32
C HIS A 222 -9.02 -7.82 9.29
N TRP A 223 -8.89 -6.64 8.71
CA TRP A 223 -9.00 -5.37 9.41
C TRP A 223 -9.42 -4.30 8.41
N ALA A 224 -10.12 -3.26 8.86
CA ALA A 224 -10.47 -2.14 8.01
C ALA A 224 -10.20 -0.79 8.69
N GLY A 225 -9.90 0.20 7.87
CA GLY A 225 -9.71 1.56 8.31
C GLY A 225 -10.02 2.56 7.21
N VAL A 226 -10.26 3.80 7.61
CA VAL A 226 -10.60 4.90 6.72
C VAL A 226 -9.52 5.97 6.75
N LYS A 227 -9.17 6.51 5.58
CA LYS A 227 -8.27 7.66 5.43
C LYS A 227 -9.06 8.92 5.76
N LEU A 228 -8.77 9.55 6.90
CA LEU A 228 -9.40 10.81 7.32
C LEU A 228 -8.79 12.01 6.61
N ARG A 229 -7.47 11.98 6.38
CA ARG A 229 -6.71 13.00 5.66
C ARG A 229 -5.59 12.37 4.85
N SER A 230 -5.31 12.97 3.69
CA SER A 230 -4.20 12.59 2.81
C SER A 230 -3.54 13.83 2.21
N HIS A 231 -2.27 13.74 1.86
CA HIS A 231 -1.52 14.80 1.21
C HIS A 231 -0.83 14.29 -0.07
N PRO A 232 -1.05 14.91 -1.23
CA PRO A 232 -2.08 15.95 -1.55
C PRO A 232 -3.51 15.46 -1.28
N ILE A 233 -4.51 16.38 -1.29
CA ILE A 233 -5.91 16.08 -0.95
C ILE A 233 -6.43 14.91 -1.79
N ASN A 234 -6.25 14.97 -3.10
CA ASN A 234 -6.69 13.93 -4.02
C ASN A 234 -5.50 13.01 -4.35
N PHE A 235 -5.69 11.70 -4.26
CA PHE A 235 -4.70 10.66 -4.61
C PHE A 235 -3.41 10.68 -3.77
N GLY A 236 -3.40 11.42 -2.66
CA GLY A 236 -2.23 11.57 -1.80
C GLY A 236 -2.02 10.41 -0.83
N THR A 237 -0.87 10.48 -0.15
CA THR A 237 -0.50 9.55 0.92
C THR A 237 -1.28 9.90 2.19
N ALA A 238 -1.80 8.90 2.88
CA ALA A 238 -2.53 9.06 4.14
C ALA A 238 -1.66 9.74 5.21
N THR A 239 -2.21 10.76 5.88
CA THR A 239 -1.57 11.46 7.01
C THR A 239 -2.30 11.20 8.33
N CYS A 240 -3.61 10.93 8.26
CA CYS A 240 -4.45 10.57 9.40
C CYS A 240 -5.46 9.49 8.99
N CYS A 241 -5.54 8.42 9.77
CA CYS A 241 -6.42 7.28 9.51
C CYS A 241 -7.14 6.84 10.79
N GLN A 242 -8.27 6.18 10.64
CA GLN A 242 -9.04 5.63 11.76
C GLN A 242 -9.48 4.20 11.47
N SER A 243 -9.42 3.33 12.47
CA SER A 243 -9.95 1.96 12.36
C SER A 243 -11.48 1.99 12.33
N VAL A 244 -12.06 1.25 11.38
CA VAL A 244 -13.52 1.11 11.18
C VAL A 244 -13.85 -0.35 10.92
N TYR A 245 -15.15 -0.66 10.84
CA TYR A 245 -15.66 -1.93 10.36
C TYR A 245 -16.71 -1.67 9.28
N ASP A 246 -16.57 -2.30 8.13
CA ASP A 246 -17.54 -2.26 7.04
C ASP A 246 -17.75 -3.69 6.53
N LYS A 247 -18.92 -4.26 6.83
CA LYS A 247 -19.26 -5.65 6.49
C LYS A 247 -19.39 -5.85 4.98
N GLU A 248 -19.99 -4.90 4.28
CA GLU A 248 -20.23 -5.00 2.84
C GLU A 248 -18.91 -5.01 2.07
N MET A 249 -18.02 -4.03 2.34
CA MET A 249 -16.70 -3.98 1.73
C MET A 249 -15.86 -5.20 2.07
N LEU A 250 -16.01 -5.77 3.27
CA LEU A 250 -15.33 -7.01 3.65
C LEU A 250 -15.79 -8.19 2.80
N GLU A 251 -17.11 -8.38 2.61
CA GLU A 251 -17.62 -9.50 1.81
C GLU A 251 -17.23 -9.38 0.33
N LEU A 252 -17.30 -8.18 -0.24
CA LEU A 252 -16.79 -7.93 -1.59
C LEU A 252 -15.28 -8.19 -1.71
N SER A 253 -14.52 -7.82 -0.68
CA SER A 253 -13.08 -8.12 -0.62
C SER A 253 -12.80 -9.62 -0.58
N LYS A 254 -13.58 -10.40 0.19
CA LYS A 254 -13.46 -11.87 0.23
C LYS A 254 -13.74 -12.50 -1.15
N THR A 255 -14.77 -12.03 -1.86
CA THR A 255 -15.09 -12.48 -3.23
C THR A 255 -13.91 -12.24 -4.17
N LEU A 256 -13.32 -11.05 -4.12
CA LEU A 256 -12.18 -10.67 -4.95
C LEU A 256 -10.93 -11.49 -4.65
N ILE A 257 -10.63 -11.72 -3.38
CA ILE A 257 -9.49 -12.51 -2.91
C ILE A 257 -9.65 -13.99 -3.30
N HIS A 258 -10.87 -14.52 -3.20
CA HIS A 258 -11.18 -15.88 -3.64
C HIS A 258 -10.96 -16.05 -5.15
N GLU A 259 -11.46 -15.12 -5.97
CA GLU A 259 -11.29 -15.17 -7.44
C GLU A 259 -9.82 -15.03 -7.88
N LEU A 260 -9.02 -14.26 -7.14
CA LEU A 260 -7.58 -14.16 -7.36
C LEU A 260 -6.83 -15.41 -6.89
N ASN A 261 -7.46 -16.29 -6.12
CA ASN A 261 -6.80 -17.40 -5.39
C ASN A 261 -5.59 -16.91 -4.58
N TYR A 262 -5.71 -15.72 -3.98
CA TYR A 262 -4.60 -14.95 -3.39
C TYR A 262 -4.06 -15.58 -2.11
N THR A 263 -2.73 -15.58 -1.97
CA THR A 263 -2.02 -15.91 -0.73
C THR A 263 -1.14 -14.74 -0.30
N GLY A 264 -1.28 -14.30 0.94
CA GLY A 264 -0.48 -13.21 1.51
C GLY A 264 -1.32 -12.14 2.18
N VAL A 265 -0.67 -11.01 2.43
CA VAL A 265 -1.30 -9.80 2.97
C VAL A 265 -1.49 -8.79 1.85
N CYS A 266 -2.68 -8.21 1.77
CA CYS A 266 -2.94 -7.08 0.88
C CYS A 266 -3.88 -6.05 1.50
N GLU A 267 -3.85 -4.85 0.94
CA GLU A 267 -4.78 -3.75 1.18
C GLU A 267 -5.67 -3.59 -0.05
N ILE A 268 -6.98 -3.58 0.13
CA ILE A 268 -7.99 -3.38 -0.90
C ILE A 268 -8.66 -2.04 -0.63
N GLU A 269 -8.50 -1.08 -1.55
CA GLU A 269 -9.01 0.27 -1.41
C GLU A 269 -10.40 0.41 -2.04
N TRP A 270 -11.33 0.90 -1.24
CA TRP A 270 -12.72 1.15 -1.59
C TRP A 270 -13.07 2.62 -1.44
N LEU A 271 -13.99 3.07 -2.28
CA LEU A 271 -14.61 4.37 -2.14
C LEU A 271 -16.13 4.20 -2.21
N ARG A 272 -16.86 4.67 -1.20
CA ARG A 272 -18.32 4.64 -1.22
C ARG A 272 -18.84 5.82 -2.04
N ASP A 273 -19.52 5.53 -3.12
CA ASP A 273 -20.07 6.56 -4.00
C ASP A 273 -21.27 7.24 -3.32
N PRO A 274 -21.27 8.57 -3.13
CA PRO A 274 -22.37 9.27 -2.45
C PRO A 274 -23.67 9.31 -3.26
N ARG A 275 -23.61 8.96 -4.53
CA ARG A 275 -24.77 9.06 -5.43
C ARG A 275 -25.68 7.84 -5.32
N ASP A 276 -25.10 6.65 -5.11
CA ASP A 276 -25.81 5.37 -5.02
C ASP A 276 -25.53 4.63 -3.71
N ASN A 277 -24.59 5.16 -2.89
CA ASN A 277 -24.11 4.56 -1.65
C ASN A 277 -23.42 3.19 -1.86
N GLU A 278 -23.05 2.83 -3.10
CA GLU A 278 -22.32 1.60 -3.40
C GLU A 278 -20.82 1.71 -3.11
N PRO A 279 -20.18 0.68 -2.56
CA PRO A 279 -18.72 0.62 -2.48
C PRO A 279 -18.14 0.32 -3.87
N LYS A 280 -17.25 1.15 -4.35
CA LYS A 280 -16.54 0.99 -5.62
C LYS A 280 -15.08 0.60 -5.36
N LEU A 281 -14.62 -0.47 -6.02
CA LEU A 281 -13.21 -0.90 -5.93
C LEU A 281 -12.31 0.12 -6.64
N ILE A 282 -11.25 0.54 -5.96
CA ILE A 282 -10.26 1.48 -6.50
C ILE A 282 -8.97 0.77 -6.89
N GLU A 283 -8.36 0.02 -5.96
CA GLU A 283 -7.11 -0.71 -6.20
C GLU A 283 -6.83 -1.78 -5.15
N ILE A 284 -5.87 -2.65 -5.44
CA ILE A 284 -5.29 -3.59 -4.48
C ILE A 284 -3.79 -3.31 -4.38
N ASN A 285 -3.27 -3.30 -3.16
CA ASN A 285 -1.85 -3.24 -2.85
C ASN A 285 -1.42 -4.58 -2.24
N ALA A 286 -0.67 -5.41 -2.99
CA ALA A 286 -0.27 -6.77 -2.60
C ALA A 286 0.89 -6.78 -1.58
N ARG A 287 0.79 -6.00 -0.53
CA ARG A 287 1.82 -5.78 0.51
C ARG A 287 1.22 -5.18 1.77
N THR A 288 2.04 -5.02 2.81
CA THR A 288 1.68 -4.14 3.93
C THR A 288 1.53 -2.69 3.46
N TRP A 289 0.77 -1.88 4.16
CA TRP A 289 0.45 -0.49 3.80
C TRP A 289 1.00 0.49 4.83
N LEU A 290 1.00 1.77 4.49
CA LEU A 290 1.67 2.82 5.26
C LEU A 290 1.32 2.82 6.76
N TRP A 291 0.08 2.55 7.10
CA TRP A 291 -0.48 2.59 8.45
C TRP A 291 -0.78 1.19 9.02
N VAL A 292 -0.04 0.17 8.58
CA VAL A 292 -0.13 -1.22 9.08
C VAL A 292 0.05 -1.31 10.61
N GLY A 293 0.79 -0.38 11.21
CA GLY A 293 0.94 -0.27 12.65
C GLY A 293 -0.38 -0.04 13.40
N LEU A 294 -1.37 0.62 12.76
CA LEU A 294 -2.70 0.80 13.34
C LEU A 294 -3.45 -0.52 13.45
N ALA A 295 -3.41 -1.37 12.43
CA ALA A 295 -4.02 -2.70 12.50
C ALA A 295 -3.48 -3.51 13.70
N ALA A 296 -2.16 -3.47 13.92
CA ALA A 296 -1.53 -4.12 15.06
C ALA A 296 -1.98 -3.52 16.41
N LYS A 297 -2.18 -2.21 16.49
CA LYS A 297 -2.73 -1.53 17.67
C LYS A 297 -4.21 -1.88 17.92
N CYS A 298 -4.92 -2.31 16.88
CA CYS A 298 -6.28 -2.80 16.97
C CYS A 298 -6.38 -4.30 17.26
N GLY A 299 -5.25 -5.02 17.30
CA GLY A 299 -5.21 -6.46 17.58
C GLY A 299 -4.83 -7.35 16.39
N VAL A 300 -4.63 -6.78 15.19
CA VAL A 300 -4.30 -7.54 13.97
C VAL A 300 -2.86 -7.27 13.55
N ASN A 301 -1.93 -8.15 13.93
CA ASN A 301 -0.50 -8.01 13.67
C ASN A 301 -0.09 -8.79 12.42
N TYR A 302 -0.26 -8.19 11.23
CA TYR A 302 0.02 -8.84 9.95
C TYR A 302 1.47 -9.31 9.77
N PRO A 303 2.52 -8.53 10.08
CA PRO A 303 3.89 -9.02 9.98
C PRO A 303 4.15 -10.29 10.79
N LEU A 304 3.59 -10.37 12.00
CA LEU A 304 3.71 -11.55 12.85
C LEU A 304 2.88 -12.72 12.32
N GLN A 305 1.70 -12.47 11.74
CA GLN A 305 0.88 -13.50 11.11
C GLN A 305 1.60 -14.12 9.91
N ILE A 306 2.23 -13.31 9.04
CA ILE A 306 3.03 -13.78 7.91
C ILE A 306 4.17 -14.68 8.41
N TRP A 307 4.94 -14.20 9.38
CA TRP A 307 6.04 -14.97 9.94
C TRP A 307 5.57 -16.29 10.57
N SER A 308 4.48 -16.25 11.35
CA SER A 308 3.93 -17.44 12.00
C SER A 308 3.42 -18.46 10.98
N TYR A 309 2.82 -18.01 9.90
CA TYR A 309 2.37 -18.89 8.82
C TYR A 309 3.55 -19.57 8.11
N LEU A 310 4.54 -18.79 7.66
CA LEU A 310 5.65 -19.33 6.88
C LEU A 310 6.62 -20.18 7.72
N VAL A 311 6.92 -19.76 8.94
CA VAL A 311 7.93 -20.42 9.78
C VAL A 311 7.34 -21.52 10.66
N LYS A 312 6.07 -21.39 11.07
CA LYS A 312 5.42 -22.35 11.99
C LYS A 312 4.24 -23.09 11.38
N GLY A 313 3.86 -22.80 10.13
CA GLY A 313 2.64 -23.33 9.51
C GLY A 313 1.35 -22.89 10.20
N LYS A 314 1.39 -21.88 11.09
CA LYS A 314 0.25 -21.46 11.90
C LYS A 314 -0.57 -20.41 11.17
N LEU A 315 -1.79 -20.77 10.80
CA LEU A 315 -2.76 -19.81 10.26
C LEU A 315 -3.26 -18.86 11.37
N PRO A 316 -3.49 -17.58 11.05
CA PRO A 316 -4.10 -16.66 12.00
C PRO A 316 -5.54 -17.06 12.28
N SER A 317 -6.02 -16.76 13.50
CA SER A 317 -7.45 -16.78 13.81
C SER A 317 -8.05 -15.43 13.47
N ASP A 318 -9.31 -15.44 13.03
CA ASP A 318 -10.07 -14.21 12.88
C ASP A 318 -10.33 -13.62 14.27
N VAL A 319 -9.93 -12.38 14.48
CA VAL A 319 -10.02 -11.71 15.78
C VAL A 319 -10.88 -10.46 15.62
N LYS A 320 -11.85 -10.29 16.54
CA LYS A 320 -12.51 -8.99 16.66
C LYS A 320 -11.48 -7.92 16.99
N TYR A 321 -11.34 -6.94 16.13
CA TYR A 321 -10.41 -5.84 16.34
C TYR A 321 -11.09 -4.57 16.87
N ALA A 322 -10.31 -3.71 17.51
CA ALA A 322 -10.82 -2.45 18.04
C ALA A 322 -11.05 -1.44 16.91
N THR A 323 -12.21 -0.79 16.92
CA THR A 323 -12.55 0.32 16.03
C THR A 323 -12.38 1.68 16.73
N GLY A 324 -12.39 2.78 15.96
CA GLY A 324 -12.26 4.13 16.49
C GLY A 324 -10.84 4.56 16.86
N LYS A 325 -9.84 3.67 16.77
CA LYS A 325 -8.44 4.03 17.01
C LYS A 325 -7.92 4.89 15.87
N VAL A 326 -7.18 5.95 16.21
CA VAL A 326 -6.63 6.91 15.24
C VAL A 326 -5.11 6.72 15.11
N TRP A 327 -4.63 6.72 13.88
CA TRP A 327 -3.22 6.77 13.51
C TRP A 327 -2.92 8.10 12.84
N LEU A 328 -1.76 8.65 13.12
CA LEU A 328 -1.36 9.96 12.63
C LEU A 328 0.14 9.97 12.35
N ASN A 329 0.52 10.49 11.20
CA ASN A 329 1.91 10.85 10.91
C ASN A 329 2.09 12.34 11.20
N LEU A 330 2.58 12.67 12.38
CA LEU A 330 2.62 14.02 12.90
C LEU A 330 3.37 14.99 11.97
N TYR A 331 4.52 14.59 11.44
CA TYR A 331 5.32 15.45 10.57
C TYR A 331 4.60 15.87 9.29
N THR A 332 3.87 14.95 8.69
CA THR A 332 3.14 15.23 7.44
C THR A 332 1.76 15.83 7.71
N ASP A 333 1.07 15.38 8.77
CA ASP A 333 -0.29 15.80 9.06
C ASP A 333 -0.36 17.22 9.65
N LEU A 334 0.57 17.58 10.53
CA LEU A 334 0.58 18.93 11.14
C LEU A 334 0.74 20.01 10.09
N PHE A 335 1.74 19.88 9.22
CA PHE A 335 1.97 20.83 8.13
C PHE A 335 0.75 20.95 7.21
N TYR A 336 0.17 19.80 6.88
CA TYR A 336 -0.96 19.75 5.98
C TYR A 336 -2.26 20.26 6.62
N SER A 337 -2.52 19.91 7.88
CA SER A 337 -3.65 20.39 8.65
C SER A 337 -3.64 21.92 8.78
N LEU A 338 -2.46 22.49 9.03
CA LEU A 338 -2.30 23.96 9.06
C LEU A 338 -2.67 24.57 7.70
N ARG A 339 -2.22 24.00 6.60
CA ARG A 339 -2.58 24.47 5.24
C ARG A 339 -4.09 24.36 4.97
N LEU A 340 -4.74 23.29 5.43
CA LEU A 340 -6.21 23.14 5.31
C LEU A 340 -6.97 24.18 6.12
N MET A 341 -6.50 24.49 7.34
CA MET A 341 -7.08 25.54 8.18
C MET A 341 -6.94 26.93 7.54
N LEU A 342 -5.75 27.26 7.04
CA LEU A 342 -5.50 28.54 6.36
C LEU A 342 -6.39 28.70 5.11
N LYS A 343 -6.65 27.61 4.38
CA LYS A 343 -7.58 27.59 3.25
C LYS A 343 -9.06 27.50 3.64
N ARG A 344 -9.39 27.47 4.95
CA ARG A 344 -10.74 27.31 5.49
C ARG A 344 -11.47 26.04 5.02
N LEU A 345 -10.73 25.01 4.60
CA LEU A 345 -11.29 23.73 4.14
C LEU A 345 -11.68 22.81 5.29
N VAL A 346 -11.04 22.96 6.45
CA VAL A 346 -11.35 22.18 7.67
C VAL A 346 -11.29 23.08 8.88
N SER A 347 -12.26 22.94 9.79
CA SER A 347 -12.27 23.71 11.03
C SER A 347 -11.19 23.27 12.02
N PRO A 348 -10.59 24.18 12.80
CA PRO A 348 -9.62 23.84 13.84
C PRO A 348 -10.14 22.80 14.84
N SER A 349 -11.42 22.88 15.22
CA SER A 349 -12.05 21.94 16.15
C SER A 349 -12.06 20.50 15.64
N LYS A 350 -12.33 20.28 14.35
CA LYS A 350 -12.28 18.95 13.72
C LYS A 350 -10.87 18.37 13.71
N ILE A 351 -9.86 19.21 13.47
CA ILE A 351 -8.46 18.77 13.51
C ILE A 351 -8.06 18.40 14.93
N LEU A 352 -8.34 19.28 15.91
CA LEU A 352 -8.04 19.01 17.32
C LEU A 352 -8.75 17.73 17.83
N ALA A 353 -10.01 17.52 17.43
CA ALA A 353 -10.74 16.32 17.77
C ALA A 353 -10.07 15.04 17.23
N SER A 354 -9.48 15.10 16.04
CA SER A 354 -8.76 13.96 15.45
C SER A 354 -7.42 13.66 16.12
N TYR A 355 -6.89 14.59 16.92
CA TYR A 355 -5.66 14.40 17.70
C TYR A 355 -5.92 13.78 19.09
N ARG A 356 -7.16 13.54 19.48
CA ARG A 356 -7.45 12.89 20.76
C ARG A 356 -7.15 11.39 20.70
N GLY A 357 -6.25 10.93 21.58
CA GLY A 357 -5.92 9.51 21.72
C GLY A 357 -5.29 8.86 20.46
N PHE A 358 -4.63 9.65 19.60
CA PHE A 358 -3.99 9.13 18.40
C PHE A 358 -2.74 8.29 18.71
N HIS A 359 -2.42 7.40 17.79
CA HIS A 359 -1.13 6.71 17.73
C HIS A 359 -0.27 7.38 16.67
N GLU A 360 0.86 7.93 17.10
CA GLU A 360 1.82 8.51 16.18
C GLU A 360 2.50 7.40 15.37
N ALA A 361 2.72 7.65 14.07
CA ALA A 361 3.25 6.70 13.10
C ALA A 361 4.66 6.20 13.43
N CYS A 362 5.53 7.13 13.84
CA CYS A 362 6.96 6.92 14.04
C CYS A 362 7.42 7.05 15.48
N TRP A 363 6.64 7.73 16.35
CA TRP A 363 6.98 7.88 17.76
C TRP A 363 6.76 6.60 18.55
N ASP A 364 7.77 6.25 19.32
CA ASP A 364 7.70 5.17 20.29
C ASP A 364 8.71 5.46 21.40
N TRP A 365 8.24 5.59 22.64
CA TRP A 365 9.11 5.92 23.77
C TRP A 365 10.21 4.86 24.04
N ARG A 366 9.97 3.62 23.62
CA ARG A 366 10.96 2.53 23.71
C ARG A 366 11.95 2.52 22.55
N ASP A 367 11.68 3.28 21.48
CA ASP A 367 12.47 3.32 20.25
C ASP A 367 12.33 4.71 19.58
N PRO A 368 12.79 5.80 20.26
CA PRO A 368 12.49 7.18 19.83
C PRO A 368 13.32 7.65 18.63
N LEU A 369 14.49 7.05 18.40
CA LEU A 369 15.44 7.53 17.41
C LEU A 369 14.87 7.64 15.96
N PRO A 370 14.05 6.68 15.46
CA PRO A 370 13.43 6.84 14.13
C PRO A 370 12.58 8.11 13.98
N PHE A 371 11.85 8.50 15.03
CA PHE A 371 11.05 9.73 15.00
C PHE A 371 11.93 10.99 14.92
N ILE A 372 12.98 11.05 15.74
CA ILE A 372 13.94 12.18 15.73
C ILE A 372 14.59 12.30 14.34
N MET A 373 15.05 11.17 13.80
CA MET A 373 15.70 11.13 12.49
C MET A 373 14.73 11.41 11.32
N TYR A 374 13.41 11.24 11.53
CA TYR A 374 12.44 11.57 10.49
C TYR A 374 12.46 13.05 10.13
N GLY A 375 12.55 13.94 11.12
CA GLY A 375 12.70 15.37 10.87
C GLY A 375 13.93 15.70 10.02
N ALA A 376 15.08 15.11 10.34
CA ALA A 376 16.31 15.29 9.57
C ALA A 376 16.20 14.74 8.14
N LEU A 377 15.59 13.57 7.95
CA LEU A 377 15.38 12.98 6.65
C LEU A 377 14.41 13.80 5.79
N LEU A 378 13.32 14.34 6.37
CA LEU A 378 12.40 15.23 5.65
C LEU A 378 13.11 16.46 5.09
N LEU A 379 13.97 17.11 5.87
CA LEU A 379 14.77 18.22 5.39
C LEU A 379 15.68 17.83 4.23
N SER A 380 16.25 16.62 4.24
CA SER A 380 17.06 16.11 3.15
C SER A 380 16.24 15.84 1.87
N PHE A 381 15.00 15.37 2.00
CA PHE A 381 14.09 15.14 0.87
C PHE A 381 13.59 16.46 0.27
N LEU A 382 13.34 17.47 1.08
CA LEU A 382 12.96 18.82 0.61
C LEU A 382 14.08 19.52 -0.16
N LYS A 383 15.35 19.25 0.19
CA LYS A 383 16.53 19.81 -0.53
C LYS A 383 16.82 19.10 -1.87
N ARG A 384 16.25 17.91 -2.11
CA ARG A 384 16.43 17.14 -3.35
C ARG A 384 15.31 17.34 -4.39
N ARG A 385 14.31 18.15 -4.05
CA ARG A 385 13.21 18.57 -4.93
C ARG A 385 13.41 20.02 -5.37
#